data_e7860251c02a03b2174d443d56c1d641
#
_entry.id   e7860251c02a03b2174d443d56c1d641
#
_cell.length_a   1.000
_cell.length_b   1.000
_cell.length_c   1.000
_cell.angle_alpha   90.00
_cell.angle_beta   90.00
_cell.angle_gamma   90.00
#
_symmetry.space_group_name_H-M   'P 1'
#
loop_
_entity.id
_entity.type
_entity.pdbx_description
1 polymer ?
#
loop_
_entity_poly.entity_id
_entity_poly.type
_entity_poly.pdbx_seq_one_letter_code
_entity_poly.pdbx_strand_id
1 'polypeptide(L)'
;MSELKPHQPRRSAIRNWARVAAGMVFGLLVAMLVGSVSSALIGAVIGWDIMALCHLALIYWRLATVDEHTLAGRAAEIDQGRRVLTAVFVAAAIASLGAIAVMVRGGHDPAALALASVTILISWLLMHSVFAAHYAHRYFQTGQGLIFPGDTAPRFGEFVYFALTVGMTYQVSDVTTDSQAMRRLVLTHAVIAFGFNTVIIAITVGLVASLI
;
A
#
# COMPACT_ATOMS: atom_id res chain seq x y z
N MET A 1 -2.69 18.47 37.81
CA MET A 1 -1.93 17.25 37.53
C MET A 1 -2.96 16.20 37.15
N SER A 2 -3.27 16.05 35.86
CA SER A 2 -4.15 14.99 35.34
C SER A 2 -3.28 13.77 35.06
N GLU A 3 -3.53 12.69 35.78
CA GLU A 3 -2.86 11.40 35.55
C GLU A 3 -3.14 10.92 34.12
N LEU A 4 -2.13 10.91 33.28
CA LEU A 4 -2.14 10.25 32.00
C LEU A 4 -2.28 8.74 32.24
N LYS A 5 -3.47 8.19 32.00
CA LYS A 5 -3.69 6.74 32.01
C LYS A 5 -2.70 6.07 31.09
N PRO A 6 -1.95 5.05 31.54
CA PRO A 6 -0.97 4.35 30.71
C PRO A 6 -1.68 3.72 29.50
N HIS A 7 -1.27 4.12 28.30
CA HIS A 7 -1.73 3.57 27.04
C HIS A 7 -1.42 2.07 27.02
N GLN A 8 -2.44 1.20 26.88
CA GLN A 8 -2.26 -0.25 26.82
C GLN A 8 -1.95 -0.67 25.37
N PRO A 9 -0.68 -0.74 24.95
CA PRO A 9 -0.31 -0.95 23.54
C PRO A 9 -0.66 -2.35 22.99
N ARG A 10 -0.80 -3.36 23.86
CA ARG A 10 -1.10 -4.74 23.43
C ARG A 10 -2.51 -4.93 22.88
N ARG A 11 -3.53 -4.33 23.47
CA ARG A 11 -4.93 -4.52 23.05
C ARG A 11 -5.25 -3.84 21.72
N SER A 12 -4.64 -2.70 21.44
CA SER A 12 -4.81 -1.97 20.19
C SER A 12 -4.14 -2.68 19.01
N ALA A 13 -2.93 -3.23 19.22
CA ALA A 13 -2.23 -4.03 18.24
C ALA A 13 -3.00 -5.30 17.84
N ILE A 14 -3.50 -6.07 18.83
CA ILE A 14 -4.30 -7.28 18.58
C ILE A 14 -5.56 -6.93 17.74
N ARG A 15 -6.24 -5.83 18.08
CA ARG A 15 -7.43 -5.38 17.34
C ARG A 15 -7.11 -4.95 15.91
N ASN A 16 -5.92 -4.39 15.69
CA ASN A 16 -5.47 -4.04 14.33
C ASN A 16 -5.19 -5.29 13.49
N TRP A 17 -4.47 -6.26 14.06
CA TRP A 17 -4.23 -7.54 13.41
C TRP A 17 -5.53 -8.28 13.07
N ALA A 18 -6.52 -8.26 13.97
CA ALA A 18 -7.81 -8.88 13.73
C ALA A 18 -8.54 -8.25 12.52
N ARG A 19 -8.45 -6.93 12.33
CA ARG A 19 -9.04 -6.23 11.17
C ARG A 19 -8.33 -6.56 9.86
N VAL A 20 -7.00 -6.59 9.87
CA VAL A 20 -6.20 -7.02 8.70
C VAL A 20 -6.55 -8.47 8.35
N ALA A 21 -6.57 -9.36 9.34
CA ALA A 21 -6.94 -10.75 9.14
C ALA A 21 -8.38 -10.91 8.62
N ALA A 22 -9.33 -10.12 9.11
CA ALA A 22 -10.70 -10.13 8.61
C ALA A 22 -10.77 -9.72 7.13
N GLY A 23 -10.03 -8.69 6.70
CA GLY A 23 -9.93 -8.30 5.29
C GLY A 23 -9.31 -9.41 4.43
N MET A 24 -8.26 -10.08 4.94
CA MET A 24 -7.65 -11.22 4.24
C MET A 24 -8.62 -12.40 4.09
N VAL A 25 -9.33 -12.76 5.16
CA VAL A 25 -10.34 -13.84 5.13
C VAL A 25 -11.48 -13.49 4.18
N PHE A 26 -11.95 -12.25 4.21
CA PHE A 26 -13.00 -11.80 3.30
C PHE A 26 -12.58 -11.88 1.83
N GLY A 27 -11.38 -11.39 1.50
CA GLY A 27 -10.82 -11.50 0.14
C GLY A 27 -10.66 -12.97 -0.30
N LEU A 28 -10.22 -13.86 0.60
CA LEU A 28 -10.10 -15.28 0.31
C LEU A 28 -11.47 -15.95 0.04
N LEU A 29 -12.49 -15.62 0.83
CA LEU A 29 -13.84 -16.11 0.61
C LEU A 29 -14.39 -15.66 -0.75
N VAL A 30 -14.17 -14.41 -1.13
CA VAL A 30 -14.54 -13.88 -2.45
C VAL A 30 -13.77 -14.60 -3.55
N ALA A 31 -12.46 -14.84 -3.37
CA ALA A 31 -11.63 -15.58 -4.33
C ALA A 31 -12.18 -16.98 -4.58
N MET A 32 -12.56 -17.70 -3.52
CA MET A 32 -13.15 -19.04 -3.63
C MET A 32 -14.52 -19.01 -4.31
N LEU A 33 -15.39 -18.07 -3.91
CA LEU A 33 -16.73 -17.93 -4.48
C LEU A 33 -16.67 -17.60 -5.98
N VAL A 34 -15.91 -16.60 -6.37
CA VAL A 34 -15.77 -16.20 -7.77
C VAL A 34 -15.04 -17.28 -8.57
N GLY A 35 -14.01 -17.89 -8.01
CA GLY A 35 -13.25 -18.97 -8.65
C GLY A 35 -14.09 -20.21 -8.93
N SER A 36 -15.13 -20.49 -8.11
CA SER A 36 -16.03 -21.63 -8.31
C SER A 36 -17.02 -21.45 -9.48
N VAL A 37 -17.32 -20.18 -9.85
CA VAL A 37 -18.29 -19.87 -10.91
C VAL A 37 -17.64 -19.33 -12.19
N SER A 38 -16.35 -19.00 -12.16
CA SER A 38 -15.59 -18.49 -13.31
C SER A 38 -14.30 -19.31 -13.51
N SER A 39 -13.16 -18.74 -13.12
CA SER A 39 -11.88 -19.44 -13.10
C SER A 39 -11.12 -19.11 -11.81
N ALA A 40 -10.26 -20.04 -11.38
CA ALA A 40 -9.44 -19.86 -10.19
C ALA A 40 -8.57 -18.60 -10.29
N LEU A 41 -8.10 -18.25 -11.49
CA LEU A 41 -7.28 -17.07 -11.74
C LEU A 41 -8.08 -15.77 -11.54
N ILE A 42 -9.27 -15.67 -12.14
CA ILE A 42 -10.17 -14.53 -11.98
C ILE A 42 -10.58 -14.39 -10.51
N GLY A 43 -10.94 -15.50 -9.87
CA GLY A 43 -11.26 -15.51 -8.44
C GLY A 43 -10.10 -15.00 -7.58
N ALA A 44 -8.88 -15.42 -7.84
CA ALA A 44 -7.68 -14.97 -7.12
C ALA A 44 -7.44 -13.46 -7.30
N VAL A 45 -7.59 -12.95 -8.52
CA VAL A 45 -7.40 -11.52 -8.83
C VAL A 45 -8.47 -10.66 -8.13
N ILE A 46 -9.74 -11.02 -8.24
CA ILE A 46 -10.84 -10.29 -7.57
C ILE A 46 -10.70 -10.37 -6.04
N GLY A 47 -10.36 -11.54 -5.51
CA GLY A 47 -10.11 -11.70 -4.08
C GLY A 47 -8.96 -10.85 -3.56
N TRP A 48 -7.88 -10.72 -4.36
CA TRP A 48 -6.78 -9.80 -4.09
C TRP A 48 -7.27 -8.35 -4.05
N ASP A 49 -8.03 -7.91 -5.05
CA ASP A 49 -8.54 -6.54 -5.14
C ASP A 49 -9.41 -6.18 -3.93
N ILE A 50 -10.30 -7.07 -3.52
CA ILE A 50 -11.14 -6.88 -2.33
C ILE A 50 -10.30 -6.78 -1.06
N MET A 51 -9.32 -7.66 -0.89
CA MET A 51 -8.41 -7.61 0.26
C MET A 51 -7.62 -6.29 0.28
N ALA A 52 -7.08 -5.87 -0.87
CA ALA A 52 -6.33 -4.64 -1.01
C ALA A 52 -7.18 -3.39 -0.72
N LEU A 53 -8.42 -3.34 -1.21
CA LEU A 53 -9.38 -2.28 -0.92
C LEU A 53 -9.74 -2.21 0.57
N CYS A 54 -9.98 -3.35 1.21
CA CYS A 54 -10.22 -3.40 2.67
C CYS A 54 -9.02 -2.83 3.44
N HIS A 55 -7.81 -3.15 3.01
CA HIS A 55 -6.60 -2.65 3.68
C HIS A 55 -6.38 -1.16 3.43
N LEU A 56 -6.60 -0.67 2.20
CA LEU A 56 -6.60 0.75 1.88
C LEU A 56 -7.62 1.52 2.73
N ALA A 57 -8.86 1.04 2.76
CA ALA A 57 -9.92 1.64 3.57
C ALA A 57 -9.51 1.71 5.06
N LEU A 58 -8.88 0.66 5.59
CA LEU A 58 -8.40 0.63 6.96
C LEU A 58 -7.28 1.67 7.20
N ILE A 59 -6.31 1.80 6.29
CA ILE A 59 -5.24 2.80 6.39
C ILE A 59 -5.83 4.20 6.43
N TYR A 60 -6.64 4.56 5.43
CA TYR A 60 -7.19 5.90 5.30
C TYR A 60 -8.17 6.23 6.42
N TRP A 61 -9.07 5.32 6.78
CA TRP A 61 -9.99 5.53 7.89
C TRP A 61 -9.28 5.79 9.22
N ARG A 62 -8.14 5.14 9.45
CA ARG A 62 -7.40 5.27 10.71
C ARG A 62 -6.45 6.46 10.77
N LEU A 63 -5.91 6.89 9.65
CA LEU A 63 -4.83 7.88 9.61
C LEU A 63 -5.26 9.23 9.03
N ALA A 64 -6.24 9.28 8.11
CA ALA A 64 -6.61 10.50 7.41
C ALA A 64 -7.36 11.52 8.29
N THR A 65 -8.07 11.04 9.33
CA THR A 65 -8.97 11.87 10.14
C THR A 65 -8.44 12.21 11.53
N VAL A 66 -7.18 11.90 11.82
CA VAL A 66 -6.60 12.11 13.17
C VAL A 66 -5.71 13.31 13.24
N ASP A 67 -5.74 13.93 14.43
CA ASP A 67 -4.81 14.97 14.81
C ASP A 67 -3.37 14.44 15.00
N GLU A 68 -2.42 15.34 15.08
CA GLU A 68 -0.99 15.07 15.20
C GLU A 68 -0.65 14.14 16.37
N HIS A 69 -1.19 14.41 17.56
CA HIS A 69 -0.90 13.64 18.77
C HIS A 69 -1.41 12.19 18.69
N THR A 70 -2.55 12.00 18.03
CA THR A 70 -3.17 10.70 17.82
C THR A 70 -2.52 9.96 16.65
N LEU A 71 -2.03 10.68 15.63
CA LEU A 71 -1.37 10.11 14.45
C LEU A 71 -0.10 9.36 14.83
N ALA A 72 0.75 9.93 15.71
CA ALA A 72 1.95 9.27 16.23
C ALA A 72 1.65 7.91 16.87
N GLY A 73 0.65 7.85 17.74
CA GLY A 73 0.23 6.61 18.40
C GLY A 73 -0.36 5.58 17.44
N ARG A 74 -1.19 6.01 16.50
CA ARG A 74 -1.85 5.12 15.52
C ARG A 74 -0.90 4.62 14.44
N ALA A 75 0.04 5.45 14.00
CA ALA A 75 1.11 5.03 13.10
C ALA A 75 1.97 3.94 13.75
N ALA A 76 2.30 4.08 15.04
CA ALA A 76 3.01 3.06 15.82
C ALA A 76 2.23 1.73 15.93
N GLU A 77 0.91 1.79 16.09
CA GLU A 77 0.06 0.59 16.16
C GLU A 77 -0.02 -0.18 14.83
N ILE A 78 -0.01 0.54 13.71
CA ILE A 78 0.00 -0.07 12.36
C ILE A 78 1.35 -0.71 12.07
N ASP A 79 2.42 -0.20 12.69
CA ASP A 79 3.79 -0.59 12.42
C ASP A 79 4.25 -1.89 13.09
N GLN A 80 3.57 -2.36 14.13
CA GLN A 80 3.94 -3.63 14.76
C GLN A 80 3.73 -4.81 13.79
N GLY A 81 4.83 -5.41 13.36
CA GLY A 81 4.84 -6.46 12.32
C GLY A 81 5.00 -5.94 10.87
N ARG A 82 5.20 -4.67 10.71
CA ARG A 82 5.26 -3.91 9.47
C ARG A 82 6.13 -4.52 8.38
N ARG A 83 7.37 -4.88 8.68
CA ARG A 83 8.31 -5.39 7.68
C ARG A 83 7.76 -6.64 6.98
N VAL A 84 7.14 -7.53 7.74
CA VAL A 84 6.54 -8.75 7.21
C VAL A 84 5.31 -8.42 6.39
N LEU A 85 4.41 -7.59 6.91
CA LEU A 85 3.20 -7.17 6.17
C LEU A 85 3.55 -6.42 4.88
N THR A 86 4.50 -5.47 4.93
CA THR A 86 4.95 -4.77 3.73
C THR A 86 5.54 -5.74 2.72
N ALA A 87 6.41 -6.65 3.15
CA ALA A 87 6.98 -7.67 2.26
C ALA A 87 5.88 -8.55 1.63
N VAL A 88 4.88 -8.96 2.42
CA VAL A 88 3.74 -9.73 1.93
C VAL A 88 2.91 -8.94 0.92
N PHE A 89 2.57 -7.68 1.22
CA PHE A 89 1.79 -6.86 0.29
C PHE A 89 2.55 -6.54 -1.00
N VAL A 90 3.84 -6.23 -0.90
CA VAL A 90 4.69 -5.98 -2.08
C VAL A 90 4.82 -7.27 -2.91
N ALA A 91 5.10 -8.40 -2.28
CA ALA A 91 5.20 -9.68 -2.97
C ALA A 91 3.88 -10.07 -3.66
N ALA A 92 2.74 -9.87 -2.98
CA ALA A 92 1.43 -10.14 -3.53
C ALA A 92 1.05 -9.17 -4.66
N ALA A 93 1.42 -7.89 -4.54
CA ALA A 93 1.25 -6.93 -5.63
C ALA A 93 2.08 -7.32 -6.88
N ILE A 94 3.32 -7.76 -6.69
CA ILE A 94 4.15 -8.29 -7.78
C ILE A 94 3.54 -9.58 -8.36
N ALA A 95 3.06 -10.48 -7.51
CA ALA A 95 2.40 -11.71 -7.95
C ALA A 95 1.11 -11.43 -8.76
N SER A 96 0.36 -10.36 -8.41
CA SER A 96 -0.82 -9.95 -9.17
C SER A 96 -0.48 -9.54 -10.61
N LEU A 97 0.69 -8.94 -10.84
CA LEU A 97 1.17 -8.62 -12.19
C LEU A 97 1.43 -9.90 -13.01
N GLY A 98 1.94 -10.95 -12.39
CA GLY A 98 2.11 -12.26 -13.04
C GLY A 98 0.77 -12.89 -13.44
N ALA A 99 -0.22 -12.81 -12.54
CA ALA A 99 -1.58 -13.28 -12.82
C ALA A 99 -2.22 -12.51 -13.98
N ILE A 100 -2.06 -11.18 -14.00
CA ILE A 100 -2.51 -10.30 -15.08
C ILE A 100 -1.84 -10.68 -16.41
N ALA A 101 -0.54 -10.89 -16.43
CA ALA A 101 0.20 -11.28 -17.63
C ALA A 101 -0.31 -12.62 -18.23
N VAL A 102 -0.69 -13.57 -17.37
CA VAL A 102 -1.31 -14.84 -17.81
C VAL A 102 -2.73 -14.62 -18.33
N MET A 103 -3.53 -13.80 -17.64
CA MET A 103 -4.91 -13.53 -18.01
C MET A 103 -5.02 -12.84 -19.38
N VAL A 104 -4.12 -11.90 -19.66
CA VAL A 104 -4.12 -11.12 -20.91
C VAL A 104 -3.58 -11.92 -22.10
N ARG A 105 -2.71 -12.93 -21.88
CA ARG A 105 -2.21 -13.81 -22.97
C ARG A 105 -3.31 -14.63 -23.64
N GLY A 106 -4.45 -14.83 -22.99
CA GLY A 106 -5.55 -15.66 -23.51
C GLY A 106 -6.44 -15.00 -24.56
N GLY A 107 -6.24 -13.71 -24.87
CA GLY A 107 -7.04 -12.95 -25.84
C GLY A 107 -7.33 -11.52 -25.41
N HIS A 108 -7.97 -10.76 -26.29
CA HIS A 108 -8.33 -9.35 -26.09
C HIS A 108 -9.74 -9.19 -25.50
N ASP A 109 -10.07 -9.97 -24.46
CA ASP A 109 -11.34 -9.78 -23.76
C ASP A 109 -11.35 -8.41 -23.03
N PRO A 110 -12.23 -7.47 -23.41
CA PRO A 110 -12.30 -6.16 -22.77
C PRO A 110 -12.55 -6.21 -21.27
N ALA A 111 -13.28 -7.22 -20.78
CA ALA A 111 -13.55 -7.38 -19.35
C ALA A 111 -12.28 -7.81 -18.60
N ALA A 112 -11.48 -8.71 -19.18
CA ALA A 112 -10.20 -9.11 -18.63
C ALA A 112 -9.21 -7.93 -18.59
N LEU A 113 -9.17 -7.10 -19.64
CA LEU A 113 -8.33 -5.90 -19.69
C LEU A 113 -8.75 -4.86 -18.65
N ALA A 114 -10.06 -4.64 -18.49
CA ALA A 114 -10.59 -3.72 -17.47
C ALA A 114 -10.22 -4.21 -16.05
N LEU A 115 -10.43 -5.50 -15.76
CA LEU A 115 -10.05 -6.09 -14.48
C LEU A 115 -8.55 -5.95 -14.22
N ALA A 116 -7.71 -6.25 -15.22
CA ALA A 116 -6.26 -6.10 -15.12
C ALA A 116 -5.85 -4.66 -14.76
N SER A 117 -6.45 -3.68 -15.45
CA SER A 117 -6.16 -2.26 -15.22
C SER A 117 -6.56 -1.83 -13.81
N VAL A 118 -7.72 -2.24 -13.33
CA VAL A 118 -8.21 -1.97 -11.98
C VAL A 118 -7.29 -2.61 -10.93
N THR A 119 -6.90 -3.86 -11.11
CA THR A 119 -5.99 -4.57 -10.20
C THR A 119 -4.61 -3.90 -10.12
N ILE A 120 -4.06 -3.46 -11.26
CA ILE A 120 -2.80 -2.71 -11.30
C ILE A 120 -2.93 -1.43 -10.46
N LEU A 121 -3.99 -0.66 -10.68
CA LEU A 121 -4.21 0.61 -9.98
C LEU A 121 -4.37 0.40 -8.46
N ILE A 122 -5.17 -0.59 -8.05
CA ILE A 122 -5.39 -0.91 -6.64
C ILE A 122 -4.08 -1.37 -5.99
N SER A 123 -3.31 -2.25 -6.64
CA SER A 123 -2.03 -2.75 -6.15
C SER A 123 -1.00 -1.63 -6.02
N TRP A 124 -0.93 -0.74 -7.01
CA TRP A 124 -0.06 0.43 -7.00
C TRP A 124 -0.44 1.36 -5.83
N LEU A 125 -1.70 1.70 -5.69
CA LEU A 125 -2.18 2.58 -4.62
C LEU A 125 -1.94 1.97 -3.23
N LEU A 126 -2.19 0.67 -3.07
CA LEU A 126 -1.93 -0.03 -1.80
C LEU A 126 -0.45 0.02 -1.43
N MET A 127 0.44 -0.30 -2.38
CA MET A 127 1.88 -0.30 -2.13
C MET A 127 2.36 1.06 -1.63
N HIS A 128 2.00 2.14 -2.31
CA HIS A 128 2.43 3.49 -1.92
C HIS A 128 1.76 3.99 -0.63
N SER A 129 0.50 3.60 -0.38
CA SER A 129 -0.20 3.93 0.88
C SER A 129 0.44 3.22 2.09
N VAL A 130 0.92 2.00 1.90
CA VAL A 130 1.70 1.29 2.93
C VAL A 130 3.00 2.03 3.22
N PHE A 131 3.72 2.52 2.19
CA PHE A 131 4.91 3.34 2.40
C PHE A 131 4.60 4.69 3.05
N ALA A 132 3.45 5.33 2.73
CA ALA A 132 3.01 6.54 3.43
C ALA A 132 2.84 6.30 4.94
N ALA A 133 2.23 5.19 5.34
CA ALA A 133 2.12 4.81 6.74
C ALA A 133 3.51 4.54 7.37
N HIS A 134 4.46 4.02 6.58
CA HIS A 134 5.83 3.82 7.01
C HIS A 134 6.56 5.14 7.27
N TYR A 135 6.45 6.09 6.38
CA TYR A 135 7.04 7.41 6.53
C TYR A 135 6.48 8.12 7.77
N ALA A 136 5.14 8.12 7.92
CA ALA A 136 4.47 8.71 9.07
C ALA A 136 4.96 8.09 10.39
N HIS A 137 4.97 6.76 10.47
CA HIS A 137 5.46 6.10 11.69
C HIS A 137 6.92 6.47 11.99
N ARG A 138 7.80 6.39 10.98
CA ARG A 138 9.23 6.68 11.17
C ARG A 138 9.46 8.12 11.60
N TYR A 139 8.74 9.05 10.98
CA TYR A 139 8.78 10.47 11.33
C TYR A 139 8.38 10.69 12.79
N PHE A 140 7.22 10.21 13.21
CA PHE A 140 6.74 10.42 14.57
C PHE A 140 7.50 9.61 15.64
N GLN A 141 8.18 8.55 15.26
CA GLN A 141 9.04 7.80 16.18
C GLN A 141 10.32 8.56 16.54
N THR A 142 10.91 9.29 15.59
CA THR A 142 12.19 9.96 15.75
C THR A 142 12.07 11.48 15.88
N GLY A 143 10.90 12.05 15.59
CA GLY A 143 10.69 13.50 15.52
C GLY A 143 11.40 14.18 14.35
N GLN A 144 11.95 13.39 13.39
CA GLN A 144 12.75 13.88 12.27
C GLN A 144 12.76 12.87 11.12
N GLY A 145 13.35 13.23 10.01
CA GLY A 145 13.55 12.32 8.87
C GLY A 145 13.05 12.88 7.56
N LEU A 146 11.94 13.61 7.58
CA LEU A 146 11.40 14.38 6.45
C LEU A 146 11.22 15.84 6.88
N ILE A 147 11.58 16.76 6.03
CA ILE A 147 11.34 18.19 6.20
C ILE A 147 10.29 18.61 5.16
N PHE A 148 9.09 18.90 5.64
CA PHE A 148 8.00 19.39 4.82
C PHE A 148 8.04 20.92 4.75
N PRO A 149 7.56 21.54 3.65
CA PRO A 149 7.43 22.98 3.57
C PRO A 149 6.35 23.49 4.52
N GLY A 150 6.56 24.68 5.11
CA GLY A 150 5.65 25.31 6.06
C GLY A 150 5.94 25.00 7.52
N ASP A 151 5.23 25.70 8.43
CA ASP A 151 5.48 25.69 9.87
C ASP A 151 4.51 24.79 10.65
N THR A 152 3.61 24.08 9.96
CA THR A 152 2.63 23.20 10.61
C THR A 152 3.11 21.76 10.64
N ALA A 153 2.79 21.05 11.72
CA ALA A 153 3.09 19.63 11.81
C ALA A 153 2.39 18.83 10.68
N PRO A 154 3.09 17.87 10.08
CA PRO A 154 2.57 17.14 8.93
C PRO A 154 1.38 16.25 9.33
N ARG A 155 0.30 16.33 8.56
CA ARG A 155 -0.81 15.40 8.61
C ARG A 155 -0.54 14.17 7.75
N PHE A 156 -1.35 13.12 7.88
CA PHE A 156 -1.16 11.91 7.09
C PHE A 156 -1.15 12.17 5.57
N GLY A 157 -1.92 13.15 5.10
CA GLY A 157 -1.93 13.58 3.69
C GLY A 157 -0.56 13.96 3.15
N GLU A 158 0.31 14.58 3.95
CA GLU A 158 1.68 14.95 3.56
C GLU A 158 2.54 13.70 3.28
N PHE A 159 2.39 12.67 4.09
CA PHE A 159 3.08 11.40 3.88
C PHE A 159 2.53 10.64 2.67
N VAL A 160 1.22 10.74 2.40
CA VAL A 160 0.59 10.20 1.19
C VAL A 160 1.13 10.93 -0.04
N TYR A 161 1.14 12.27 -0.03
CA TYR A 161 1.73 13.08 -1.10
C TYR A 161 3.16 12.65 -1.39
N PHE A 162 4.00 12.58 -0.36
CA PHE A 162 5.39 12.16 -0.50
C PHE A 162 5.50 10.76 -1.12
N ALA A 163 4.75 9.78 -0.59
CA ALA A 163 4.81 8.40 -1.06
C ALA A 163 4.31 8.24 -2.49
N LEU A 164 3.19 8.88 -2.86
CA LEU A 164 2.65 8.80 -4.22
C LEU A 164 3.57 9.49 -5.22
N THR A 165 4.16 10.63 -4.86
CA THR A 165 5.13 11.33 -5.73
C THR A 165 6.38 10.48 -5.96
N VAL A 166 6.94 9.85 -4.91
CA VAL A 166 8.05 8.87 -5.09
C VAL A 166 7.62 7.71 -5.99
N GLY A 167 6.38 7.24 -5.85
CA GLY A 167 5.82 6.16 -6.68
C GLY A 167 5.69 6.52 -8.16
N MET A 168 5.35 7.76 -8.47
CA MET A 168 5.16 8.25 -9.84
C MET A 168 6.47 8.68 -10.49
N THR A 169 7.35 9.39 -9.76
CA THR A 169 8.50 10.12 -10.32
C THR A 169 9.84 9.75 -9.70
N TYR A 170 9.84 8.90 -8.67
CA TYR A 170 11.01 8.48 -7.88
C TYR A 170 11.67 9.61 -7.07
N GLN A 171 11.17 10.84 -7.16
CA GLN A 171 11.71 12.02 -6.49
C GLN A 171 10.61 12.97 -6.04
N VAL A 172 10.86 13.68 -4.92
CA VAL A 172 10.06 14.81 -4.44
C VAL A 172 10.98 16.01 -4.34
N SER A 173 10.58 17.15 -4.89
CA SER A 173 11.43 18.34 -4.99
C SER A 173 11.32 19.28 -3.78
N ASP A 174 10.19 19.26 -3.09
CA ASP A 174 9.82 20.18 -2.01
C ASP A 174 9.89 19.56 -0.60
N VAL A 175 10.02 18.24 -0.52
CA VAL A 175 10.22 17.52 0.75
C VAL A 175 11.60 16.92 0.78
N THR A 176 12.41 17.28 1.78
CA THR A 176 13.80 16.82 1.88
C THR A 176 13.97 15.80 2.99
N THR A 177 15.02 14.97 2.89
CA THR A 177 15.38 13.96 3.89
C THR A 177 16.59 14.41 4.70
N ASP A 178 16.47 14.47 6.03
CA ASP A 178 17.54 14.90 6.93
C ASP A 178 18.23 13.75 7.68
N SER A 179 17.68 12.52 7.62
CA SER A 179 18.26 11.37 8.32
C SER A 179 18.67 10.23 7.37
N GLN A 180 19.78 9.56 7.69
CA GLN A 180 20.26 8.40 6.93
C GLN A 180 19.24 7.25 6.92
N ALA A 181 18.53 7.07 8.02
CA ALA A 181 17.53 6.01 8.13
C ALA A 181 16.31 6.27 7.22
N MET A 182 15.89 7.54 7.09
CA MET A 182 14.83 7.92 6.18
C MET A 182 15.29 7.78 4.72
N ARG A 183 16.50 8.22 4.37
CA ARG A 183 17.05 8.02 3.02
C ARG A 183 17.08 6.56 2.60
N ARG A 184 17.44 5.64 3.50
CA ARG A 184 17.37 4.18 3.21
C ARG A 184 15.94 3.71 2.93
N LEU A 185 14.97 4.21 3.67
CA LEU A 185 13.56 3.87 3.46
C LEU A 185 13.06 4.40 2.12
N VAL A 186 13.40 5.65 1.77
CA VAL A 186 13.06 6.26 0.47
C VAL A 186 13.71 5.50 -0.68
N LEU A 187 14.99 5.14 -0.56
CA LEU A 187 15.69 4.35 -1.58
C LEU A 187 15.00 2.98 -1.78
N THR A 188 14.67 2.29 -0.70
CA THR A 188 13.95 1.01 -0.77
C THR A 188 12.61 1.17 -1.50
N HIS A 189 11.84 2.21 -1.15
CA HIS A 189 10.58 2.52 -1.81
C HIS A 189 10.77 2.80 -3.31
N ALA A 190 11.71 3.69 -3.66
CA ALA A 190 11.98 4.06 -5.04
C ALA A 190 12.42 2.85 -5.90
N VAL A 191 13.25 1.95 -5.37
CA VAL A 191 13.65 0.72 -6.08
C VAL A 191 12.47 -0.20 -6.32
N ILE A 192 11.60 -0.39 -5.32
CA ILE A 192 10.40 -1.21 -5.46
C ILE A 192 9.44 -0.56 -6.48
N ALA A 193 9.21 0.76 -6.39
CA ALA A 193 8.37 1.50 -7.33
C ALA A 193 8.91 1.40 -8.76
N PHE A 194 10.22 1.55 -8.96
CA PHE A 194 10.86 1.40 -10.25
C PHE A 194 10.62 0.00 -10.84
N GLY A 195 10.85 -1.06 -10.06
CA GLY A 195 10.61 -2.44 -10.51
C GLY A 195 9.14 -2.68 -10.87
N PHE A 196 8.21 -2.22 -10.03
CA PHE A 196 6.77 -2.36 -10.27
C PHE A 196 6.33 -1.63 -11.55
N ASN A 197 6.72 -0.37 -11.70
CA ASN A 197 6.38 0.44 -12.88
C ASN A 197 7.01 -0.14 -14.16
N THR A 198 8.24 -0.66 -14.09
CA THR A 198 8.91 -1.31 -15.23
C THR A 198 8.13 -2.53 -15.71
N VAL A 199 7.61 -3.36 -14.79
CA VAL A 199 6.80 -4.52 -15.16
C VAL A 199 5.47 -4.11 -15.78
N ILE A 200 4.81 -3.06 -15.23
CA ILE A 200 3.57 -2.51 -15.82
C ILE A 200 3.82 -2.06 -17.27
N ILE A 201 4.87 -1.27 -17.49
CA ILE A 201 5.21 -0.78 -18.82
C ILE A 201 5.49 -1.95 -19.78
N ALA A 202 6.26 -2.96 -19.34
CA ALA A 202 6.56 -4.14 -20.15
C ALA A 202 5.29 -4.91 -20.55
N ILE A 203 4.35 -5.12 -19.61
CA ILE A 203 3.05 -5.76 -19.89
C ILE A 203 2.24 -4.91 -20.89
N THR A 204 2.16 -3.59 -20.67
CA THR A 204 1.42 -2.67 -21.53
C THR A 204 1.98 -2.65 -22.95
N VAL A 205 3.31 -2.54 -23.10
CA VAL A 205 3.97 -2.56 -24.40
C VAL A 205 3.74 -3.91 -25.11
N GLY A 206 3.88 -5.02 -24.40
CA GLY A 206 3.61 -6.36 -24.92
C GLY A 206 2.16 -6.52 -25.40
N LEU A 207 1.19 -5.95 -24.65
CA LEU A 207 -0.21 -5.95 -25.04
C LEU A 207 -0.44 -5.13 -26.32
N VAL A 208 0.05 -3.89 -26.39
CA VAL A 208 -0.08 -3.02 -27.57
C VAL A 208 0.57 -3.69 -28.80
N ALA A 209 1.76 -4.28 -28.66
CA ALA A 209 2.43 -4.97 -29.75
C ALA A 209 1.64 -6.20 -30.25
N SER A 210 0.80 -6.82 -29.45
CA SER A 210 -0.05 -7.93 -29.85
C SER A 210 -1.31 -7.51 -30.61
N LEU A 211 -1.61 -6.21 -30.66
CA LEU A 211 -2.76 -5.62 -31.37
C LEU A 211 -2.40 -5.20 -32.81
N ILE A 212 -1.11 -5.13 -33.12
CA ILE A 212 -0.55 -4.74 -34.42
C ILE A 212 -0.11 -5.97 -35.19
#